data_e958b04f4eb3532a21a840153661cf3c
#
_entry.id   e958b04f4eb3532a21a840153661cf3c
#
_cell.length_a   1.000
_cell.length_b   1.000
_cell.length_c   1.000
_cell.angle_alpha   90.00
_cell.angle_beta   90.00
_cell.angle_gamma   90.00
#
_symmetry.space_group_name_H-M   'P 1'
#
loop_
_entity.id
_entity.type
_entity.pdbx_description
1 polymer ?
#
loop_
_entity_poly.entity_id
_entity_poly.type
_entity_poly.pdbx_seq_one_letter_code
_entity_poly.pdbx_strand_id
1 'polypeptide(L)'
;MSLYTTGELAKKCNVSVRTIQYYDERGILVPTDLTEGGRRLFSEEDVATLETICFLRDLDISIKDIAEILESEESKKVIELLLDEQEKNIQADVKKKTKQLENIKGIRSSLASFKDGSQKTIHDISSIMEEKEKRKKMYKKMLIIAIPLEIVEIVTFCLLYTSD
;
A
#
# COMPACT_ATOMS: atom_id res chain seq x y z
N MET A 1 0.26 38.28 -13.70
CA MET A 1 0.08 36.99 -13.06
C MET A 1 -1.31 36.48 -13.44
N SER A 2 -1.43 35.26 -13.91
CA SER A 2 -2.74 34.66 -14.19
C SER A 2 -3.40 34.26 -12.87
N LEU A 3 -4.64 34.67 -12.66
CA LEU A 3 -5.43 34.29 -11.48
C LEU A 3 -6.60 33.45 -11.94
N TYR A 4 -6.88 32.39 -11.19
CA TYR A 4 -7.93 31.40 -11.47
C TYR A 4 -9.02 31.47 -10.40
N THR A 5 -10.25 31.48 -10.82
CA THR A 5 -11.38 31.26 -9.90
C THR A 5 -11.39 29.79 -9.44
N THR A 6 -12.11 29.49 -8.34
CA THR A 6 -12.26 28.10 -7.85
C THR A 6 -12.74 27.13 -8.95
N GLY A 7 -13.63 27.59 -9.83
CA GLY A 7 -14.16 26.77 -10.91
C GLY A 7 -13.15 26.50 -12.02
N GLU A 8 -12.30 27.46 -12.35
CA GLU A 8 -11.24 27.34 -13.35
C GLU A 8 -10.12 26.43 -12.81
N LEU A 9 -9.71 26.63 -11.55
CA LEU A 9 -8.75 25.78 -10.87
C LEU A 9 -9.24 24.32 -10.80
N ALA A 10 -10.51 24.10 -10.46
CA ALA A 10 -11.13 22.79 -10.44
C ALA A 10 -11.03 22.06 -11.78
N LYS A 11 -11.33 22.77 -12.88
CA LYS A 11 -11.21 22.25 -14.23
C LYS A 11 -9.77 21.95 -14.63
N LYS A 12 -8.84 22.87 -14.29
CA LYS A 12 -7.42 22.75 -14.64
C LYS A 12 -6.77 21.53 -13.99
N CYS A 13 -7.04 21.28 -12.71
CA CYS A 13 -6.47 20.18 -11.94
C CYS A 13 -7.39 18.92 -11.90
N ASN A 14 -8.49 18.91 -12.64
CA ASN A 14 -9.44 17.79 -12.72
C ASN A 14 -9.97 17.33 -11.35
N VAL A 15 -10.27 18.28 -10.48
CA VAL A 15 -10.88 18.04 -9.17
C VAL A 15 -12.26 18.70 -9.05
N SER A 16 -13.03 18.34 -8.03
CA SER A 16 -14.30 19.05 -7.78
C SER A 16 -14.06 20.40 -7.09
N VAL A 17 -14.95 21.36 -7.33
CA VAL A 17 -15.00 22.63 -6.58
C VAL A 17 -15.07 22.38 -5.07
N ARG A 18 -15.81 21.36 -4.65
CA ARG A 18 -15.94 20.95 -3.24
C ARG A 18 -14.59 20.47 -2.66
N THR A 19 -13.77 19.80 -3.46
CA THR A 19 -12.42 19.37 -3.05
C THR A 19 -11.54 20.58 -2.75
N ILE A 20 -11.57 21.60 -3.61
CA ILE A 20 -10.80 22.83 -3.40
C ILE A 20 -11.28 23.58 -2.14
N GLN A 21 -12.59 23.70 -1.97
CA GLN A 21 -13.17 24.32 -0.77
C GLN A 21 -12.76 23.56 0.50
N TYR A 22 -12.76 22.23 0.46
CA TYR A 22 -12.32 21.41 1.58
C TYR A 22 -10.83 21.64 1.91
N TYR A 23 -9.97 21.78 0.91
CA TYR A 23 -8.54 22.06 1.14
C TYR A 23 -8.30 23.47 1.67
N ASP A 24 -9.06 24.45 1.20
CA ASP A 24 -9.06 25.82 1.73
C ASP A 24 -9.52 25.83 3.21
N GLU A 25 -10.64 25.19 3.54
CA GLU A 25 -11.14 25.06 4.92
C GLU A 25 -10.13 24.36 5.87
N ARG A 26 -9.27 23.51 5.33
CA ARG A 26 -8.18 22.82 6.07
C ARG A 26 -6.87 23.61 6.09
N GLY A 27 -6.80 24.75 5.39
CA GLY A 27 -5.64 25.60 5.33
C GLY A 27 -4.47 25.06 4.50
N ILE A 28 -4.66 23.94 3.77
CA ILE A 28 -3.59 23.36 2.94
C ILE A 28 -3.53 23.93 1.52
N LEU A 29 -4.57 24.65 1.10
CA LEU A 29 -4.63 25.40 -0.15
C LEU A 29 -5.34 26.73 0.11
N VAL A 30 -4.57 27.75 0.41
CA VAL A 30 -5.09 29.09 0.70
C VAL A 30 -5.12 29.93 -0.59
N PRO A 31 -6.22 30.60 -0.94
CA PRO A 31 -6.26 31.43 -2.12
C PRO A 31 -5.29 32.60 -2.00
N THR A 32 -4.57 32.90 -3.07
CA THR A 32 -3.64 34.03 -3.14
C THR A 32 -4.34 35.38 -2.95
N ASP A 33 -5.61 35.49 -3.43
CA ASP A 33 -6.36 36.75 -3.39
C ASP A 33 -7.88 36.52 -3.34
N LEU A 34 -8.62 37.60 -3.09
CA LEU A 34 -10.08 37.63 -3.13
C LEU A 34 -10.51 38.79 -4.05
N THR A 35 -11.54 38.57 -4.87
CA THR A 35 -12.19 39.66 -5.60
C THR A 35 -12.89 40.61 -4.65
N GLU A 36 -13.25 41.83 -5.10
CA GLU A 36 -14.07 42.79 -4.33
C GLU A 36 -15.39 42.16 -3.82
N GLY A 37 -15.91 41.15 -4.50
CA GLY A 37 -17.11 40.38 -4.11
C GLY A 37 -16.81 39.16 -3.24
N GLY A 38 -15.58 39.01 -2.70
CA GLY A 38 -15.18 37.91 -1.79
C GLY A 38 -15.00 36.56 -2.48
N ARG A 39 -14.89 36.51 -3.82
CA ARG A 39 -14.61 35.24 -4.53
C ARG A 39 -13.11 34.94 -4.49
N ARG A 40 -12.77 33.68 -4.22
CA ARG A 40 -11.39 33.16 -4.15
C ARG A 40 -10.70 33.23 -5.50
N LEU A 41 -9.46 33.71 -5.50
CA LEU A 41 -8.57 33.75 -6.64
C LEU A 41 -7.27 33.03 -6.29
N PHE A 42 -6.84 32.17 -7.20
CA PHE A 42 -5.67 31.30 -7.06
C PHE A 42 -4.61 31.62 -8.11
N SER A 43 -3.36 31.63 -7.71
CA SER A 43 -2.20 31.88 -8.58
C SER A 43 -1.73 30.60 -9.29
N GLU A 44 -0.70 30.71 -10.15
CA GLU A 44 -0.03 29.53 -10.70
C GLU A 44 0.72 28.72 -9.63
N GLU A 45 1.16 29.36 -8.55
CA GLU A 45 1.77 28.67 -7.40
C GLU A 45 0.73 27.82 -6.66
N ASP A 46 -0.49 28.32 -6.49
CA ASP A 46 -1.58 27.57 -5.90
C ASP A 46 -1.99 26.37 -6.79
N VAL A 47 -1.91 26.52 -8.12
CA VAL A 47 -2.10 25.40 -9.05
C VAL A 47 -1.06 24.30 -8.78
N ALA A 48 0.23 24.66 -8.72
CA ALA A 48 1.30 23.68 -8.45
C ALA A 48 1.15 23.03 -7.07
N THR A 49 0.72 23.79 -6.07
CA THR A 49 0.41 23.28 -4.72
C THR A 49 -0.73 22.28 -4.78
N LEU A 50 -1.84 22.57 -5.48
CA LEU A 50 -2.96 21.66 -5.63
C LEU A 50 -2.57 20.38 -6.40
N GLU A 51 -1.78 20.49 -7.46
CA GLU A 51 -1.26 19.32 -8.19
C GLU A 51 -0.41 18.44 -7.29
N THR A 52 0.43 19.03 -6.43
CA THR A 52 1.23 18.30 -5.43
C THR A 52 0.33 17.60 -4.41
N ILE A 53 -0.69 18.27 -3.88
CA ILE A 53 -1.67 17.68 -2.97
C ILE A 53 -2.37 16.48 -3.62
N CYS A 54 -2.84 16.62 -4.86
CA CYS A 54 -3.49 15.55 -5.60
C CYS A 54 -2.56 14.34 -5.79
N PHE A 55 -1.32 14.58 -6.21
CA PHE A 55 -0.32 13.53 -6.38
C PHE A 55 -0.08 12.75 -5.07
N LEU A 56 0.10 13.45 -3.95
CA LEU A 56 0.30 12.80 -2.64
C LEU A 56 -0.96 12.05 -2.17
N ARG A 57 -2.15 12.56 -2.49
CA ARG A 57 -3.42 11.87 -2.22
C ARG A 57 -3.60 10.59 -3.03
N ASP A 58 -3.16 10.57 -4.28
CA ASP A 58 -3.17 9.38 -5.14
C ASP A 58 -2.25 8.26 -4.60
N LEU A 59 -1.26 8.64 -3.78
CA LEU A 59 -0.41 7.72 -3.02
C LEU A 59 -0.99 7.35 -1.64
N ASP A 60 -2.27 7.64 -1.37
CA ASP A 60 -2.95 7.39 -0.09
C ASP A 60 -2.34 8.12 1.13
N ILE A 61 -1.53 9.18 0.91
CA ILE A 61 -1.01 10.01 2.00
C ILE A 61 -2.15 10.83 2.62
N SER A 62 -2.21 10.89 3.95
CA SER A 62 -3.31 11.59 4.62
C SER A 62 -3.22 13.11 4.44
N ILE A 63 -4.37 13.81 4.51
CA ILE A 63 -4.43 15.29 4.44
C ILE A 63 -3.58 15.93 5.54
N LYS A 64 -3.52 15.32 6.72
CA LYS A 64 -2.72 15.81 7.85
C LYS A 64 -1.24 15.76 7.52
N ASP A 65 -0.76 14.64 7.00
CA ASP A 65 0.66 14.47 6.64
C ASP A 65 1.04 15.40 5.48
N ILE A 66 0.11 15.63 4.53
CA ILE A 66 0.31 16.60 3.44
C ILE A 66 0.47 18.02 3.99
N ALA A 67 -0.34 18.42 4.97
CA ALA A 67 -0.20 19.72 5.61
C ALA A 67 1.19 19.87 6.27
N GLU A 68 1.64 18.87 7.01
CA GLU A 68 2.97 18.85 7.63
C GLU A 68 4.10 18.90 6.58
N ILE A 69 3.93 18.23 5.42
CA ILE A 69 4.90 18.31 4.30
C ILE A 69 4.99 19.74 3.74
N LEU A 70 3.84 20.39 3.49
CA LEU A 70 3.80 21.71 2.88
C LEU A 70 4.37 22.80 3.79
N GLU A 71 4.29 22.62 5.11
CA GLU A 71 4.83 23.55 6.11
C GLU A 71 6.31 23.27 6.46
N SER A 72 6.86 22.10 6.11
CA SER A 72 8.19 21.67 6.52
C SER A 72 9.30 22.24 5.63
N GLU A 73 10.35 22.78 6.24
CA GLU A 73 11.59 23.13 5.54
C GLU A 73 12.34 21.88 5.03
N GLU A 74 12.13 20.71 5.66
CA GLU A 74 12.69 19.40 5.28
C GLU A 74 11.70 18.54 4.48
N SER A 75 10.80 19.14 3.71
CA SER A 75 9.72 18.47 2.96
C SER A 75 10.18 17.22 2.23
N LYS A 76 11.35 17.24 1.60
CA LYS A 76 11.90 16.10 0.87
C LYS A 76 12.09 14.88 1.76
N LYS A 77 12.67 15.05 2.95
CA LYS A 77 12.94 13.95 3.90
C LYS A 77 11.65 13.39 4.48
N VAL A 78 10.67 14.25 4.75
CA VAL A 78 9.35 13.84 5.22
C VAL A 78 8.64 13.02 4.14
N ILE A 79 8.68 13.47 2.87
CA ILE A 79 8.12 12.73 1.73
C ILE A 79 8.80 11.37 1.59
N GLU A 80 10.12 11.27 1.62
CA GLU A 80 10.86 10.01 1.53
C GLU A 80 10.42 9.01 2.61
N LEU A 81 10.29 9.45 3.87
CA LEU A 81 9.83 8.60 4.97
C LEU A 81 8.40 8.10 4.78
N LEU A 82 7.49 8.96 4.31
CA LEU A 82 6.09 8.59 4.06
C LEU A 82 5.96 7.63 2.86
N LEU A 83 6.75 7.83 1.81
CA LEU A 83 6.77 6.91 0.67
C LEU A 83 7.31 5.53 1.08
N ASP A 84 8.35 5.47 1.90
CA ASP A 84 8.88 4.21 2.45
C ASP A 84 7.82 3.48 3.30
N GLU A 85 7.04 4.20 4.09
CA GLU A 85 5.95 3.63 4.89
C GLU A 85 4.83 3.11 4.00
N GLN A 86 4.41 3.88 3.01
CA GLN A 86 3.38 3.47 2.05
C GLN A 86 3.82 2.25 1.23
N GLU A 87 5.06 2.20 0.78
CA GLU A 87 5.59 1.02 0.08
C GLU A 87 5.49 -0.24 0.94
N LYS A 88 5.87 -0.16 2.23
CA LYS A 88 5.75 -1.28 3.18
C LYS A 88 4.29 -1.73 3.37
N ASN A 89 3.37 -0.77 3.47
CA ASN A 89 1.94 -1.04 3.63
C ASN A 89 1.38 -1.74 2.40
N ILE A 90 1.68 -1.24 1.19
CA ILE A 90 1.27 -1.84 -0.08
C ILE A 90 1.86 -3.25 -0.23
N GLN A 91 3.14 -3.45 0.09
CA GLN A 91 3.78 -4.77 0.05
C GLN A 91 3.10 -5.77 0.99
N ALA A 92 2.72 -5.33 2.21
CA ALA A 92 1.98 -6.15 3.16
C ALA A 92 0.60 -6.54 2.63
N ASP A 93 -0.12 -5.59 2.01
CA ASP A 93 -1.44 -5.83 1.40
C ASP A 93 -1.34 -6.74 0.18
N VAL A 94 -0.37 -6.56 -0.70
CA VAL A 94 -0.11 -7.47 -1.82
C VAL A 94 0.13 -8.88 -1.32
N LYS A 95 0.97 -9.07 -0.28
CA LYS A 95 1.22 -10.38 0.33
C LYS A 95 -0.06 -11.01 0.89
N LYS A 96 -0.89 -10.22 1.57
CA LYS A 96 -2.20 -10.66 2.10
C LYS A 96 -3.15 -11.07 0.98
N LYS A 97 -3.27 -10.26 -0.08
CA LYS A 97 -4.10 -10.52 -1.25
C LYS A 97 -3.63 -11.74 -2.05
N THR A 98 -2.32 -11.91 -2.22
CA THR A 98 -1.73 -13.08 -2.85
C THR A 98 -2.09 -14.37 -2.08
N LYS A 99 -1.99 -14.34 -0.75
CA LYS A 99 -2.40 -15.47 0.09
C LYS A 99 -3.90 -15.77 -0.03
N GLN A 100 -4.76 -14.75 -0.08
CA GLN A 100 -6.19 -14.92 -0.31
C GLN A 100 -6.46 -15.57 -1.67
N LEU A 101 -5.78 -15.12 -2.73
CA LEU A 101 -5.90 -15.68 -4.07
C LEU A 101 -5.47 -17.16 -4.12
N GLU A 102 -4.35 -17.51 -3.47
CA GLU A 102 -3.91 -18.90 -3.35
C GLU A 102 -4.95 -19.78 -2.66
N ASN A 103 -5.56 -19.27 -1.59
CA ASN A 103 -6.63 -19.99 -0.88
C ASN A 103 -7.85 -20.22 -1.77
N ILE A 104 -8.29 -19.19 -2.51
CA ILE A 104 -9.41 -19.31 -3.46
C ILE A 104 -9.08 -20.34 -4.55
N LYS A 105 -7.89 -20.30 -5.13
CA LYS A 105 -7.43 -21.29 -6.12
C LYS A 105 -7.41 -22.71 -5.53
N GLY A 106 -6.97 -22.85 -4.28
CA GLY A 106 -6.96 -24.13 -3.58
C GLY A 106 -8.37 -24.71 -3.36
N ILE A 107 -9.33 -23.87 -2.95
CA ILE A 107 -10.73 -24.26 -2.80
C ILE A 107 -11.32 -24.65 -4.15
N ARG A 108 -11.10 -23.84 -5.20
CA ARG A 108 -11.58 -24.11 -6.55
C ARG A 108 -11.07 -25.45 -7.09
N SER A 109 -9.78 -25.74 -6.91
CA SER A 109 -9.18 -27.03 -7.31
C SER A 109 -9.82 -28.20 -6.57
N SER A 110 -10.08 -28.03 -5.26
CA SER A 110 -10.73 -29.06 -4.45
C SER A 110 -12.17 -29.31 -4.91
N LEU A 111 -12.93 -28.25 -5.20
CA LEU A 111 -14.30 -28.37 -5.74
C LEU A 111 -14.33 -29.06 -7.11
N ALA A 112 -13.37 -28.76 -7.99
CA ALA A 112 -13.27 -29.36 -9.32
C ALA A 112 -12.95 -30.89 -9.25
N SER A 113 -12.34 -31.39 -8.18
CA SER A 113 -12.02 -32.80 -7.98
C SER A 113 -13.21 -33.63 -7.47
N PHE A 114 -14.32 -33.00 -7.07
CA PHE A 114 -15.53 -33.68 -6.66
C PHE A 114 -16.35 -34.08 -7.90
N LYS A 115 -16.27 -35.35 -8.30
CA LYS A 115 -17.22 -35.93 -9.23
C LYS A 115 -18.57 -36.11 -8.54
N ASP A 116 -19.56 -35.48 -9.13
CA ASP A 116 -20.99 -35.58 -9.00
C ASP A 116 -21.56 -36.36 -7.77
N GLY A 117 -22.36 -35.66 -6.95
CA GLY A 117 -23.34 -36.25 -6.05
C GLY A 117 -23.03 -36.30 -4.56
N SER A 118 -21.84 -35.96 -4.09
CA SER A 118 -21.62 -35.87 -2.63
C SER A 118 -21.71 -34.39 -2.18
N GLN A 119 -22.75 -34.08 -1.43
CA GLN A 119 -22.95 -32.83 -0.74
C GLN A 119 -21.88 -32.69 0.36
N LYS A 120 -20.62 -32.37 -0.02
CA LYS A 120 -19.61 -31.99 0.95
C LYS A 120 -19.92 -30.57 1.43
N THR A 121 -20.12 -30.46 2.72
CA THR A 121 -20.49 -29.23 3.40
C THR A 121 -19.30 -28.23 3.44
N ILE A 122 -19.59 -26.96 3.69
CA ILE A 122 -18.58 -25.93 3.95
C ILE A 122 -17.58 -26.37 5.03
N HIS A 123 -18.02 -27.19 5.99
CA HIS A 123 -17.18 -27.76 7.04
C HIS A 123 -16.07 -28.67 6.47
N ASP A 124 -16.37 -29.49 5.46
CA ASP A 124 -15.38 -30.38 4.84
C ASP A 124 -14.32 -29.59 4.07
N ILE A 125 -14.72 -28.47 3.45
CA ILE A 125 -13.80 -27.57 2.77
C ILE A 125 -12.86 -26.89 3.78
N SER A 126 -13.38 -26.44 4.92
CA SER A 126 -12.56 -25.81 5.97
C SER A 126 -11.58 -26.82 6.60
N SER A 127 -11.99 -28.06 6.83
CA SER A 127 -11.09 -29.10 7.34
C SER A 127 -9.94 -29.43 6.39
N ILE A 128 -10.20 -29.49 5.07
CA ILE A 128 -9.17 -29.68 4.03
C ILE A 128 -8.18 -28.50 4.01
N MET A 129 -8.67 -27.28 4.19
CA MET A 129 -7.82 -26.08 4.23
C MET A 129 -6.94 -26.06 5.48
N GLU A 130 -7.48 -26.41 6.64
CA GLU A 130 -6.70 -26.53 7.88
C GLU A 130 -5.62 -27.59 7.79
N GLU A 131 -5.90 -28.73 7.20
CA GLU A 131 -4.92 -29.80 7.00
C GLU A 131 -3.77 -29.36 6.08
N LYS A 132 -4.08 -28.66 4.97
CA LYS A 132 -3.06 -28.07 4.08
C LYS A 132 -2.18 -27.03 4.81
N GLU A 133 -2.76 -26.18 5.63
CA GLU A 133 -2.00 -25.19 6.42
C GLU A 133 -1.13 -25.88 7.49
N LYS A 134 -1.63 -26.91 8.17
CA LYS A 134 -0.84 -27.71 9.12
C LYS A 134 0.35 -28.38 8.43
N ARG A 135 0.15 -28.97 7.24
CA ARG A 135 1.25 -29.56 6.44
C ARG A 135 2.28 -28.50 6.04
N LYS A 136 1.86 -27.33 5.52
CA LYS A 136 2.75 -26.23 5.18
C LYS A 136 3.60 -25.77 6.38
N LYS A 137 2.99 -25.62 7.56
CA LYS A 137 3.70 -25.28 8.80
C LYS A 137 4.69 -26.35 9.23
N MET A 138 4.32 -27.61 9.07
CA MET A 138 5.20 -28.75 9.38
C MET A 138 6.40 -28.77 8.45
N TYR A 139 6.22 -28.65 7.12
CA TYR A 139 7.32 -28.57 6.16
C TYR A 139 8.24 -27.40 6.44
N LYS A 140 7.68 -26.23 6.80
CA LYS A 140 8.50 -25.05 7.16
C LYS A 140 9.35 -25.28 8.41
N LYS A 141 8.79 -25.97 9.43
CA LYS A 141 9.55 -26.37 10.62
C LYS A 141 10.65 -27.40 10.29
N MET A 142 10.35 -28.41 9.46
CA MET A 142 11.34 -29.40 9.03
C MET A 142 12.46 -28.73 8.24
N LEU A 143 12.17 -27.78 7.35
CA LEU A 143 13.17 -27.05 6.57
C LEU A 143 14.09 -26.20 7.47
N ILE A 144 13.56 -25.56 8.51
CA ILE A 144 14.33 -24.77 9.48
C ILE A 144 15.27 -25.67 10.32
N ILE A 145 14.87 -26.92 10.56
CA ILE A 145 15.68 -27.88 11.32
C ILE A 145 16.71 -28.56 10.41
N ALA A 146 16.37 -28.85 9.14
CA ALA A 146 17.26 -29.53 8.20
C ALA A 146 18.42 -28.65 7.70
N ILE A 147 18.16 -27.36 7.43
CA ILE A 147 19.19 -26.43 6.95
C ILE A 147 20.38 -26.29 7.91
N PRO A 148 20.22 -26.16 9.24
CA PRO A 148 21.36 -26.12 10.15
C PRO A 148 22.18 -27.42 10.19
N LEU A 149 21.55 -28.58 10.03
CA LEU A 149 22.25 -29.88 10.00
C LEU A 149 23.15 -30.01 8.76
N GLU A 150 22.63 -29.66 7.57
CA GLU A 150 23.43 -29.68 6.34
C GLU A 150 24.58 -28.67 6.39
N ILE A 151 24.37 -27.49 6.97
CA ILE A 151 25.47 -26.51 7.13
C ILE A 151 26.52 -27.01 8.12
N VAL A 152 26.10 -27.66 9.21
CA VAL A 152 27.04 -28.26 10.19
C VAL A 152 27.85 -29.38 9.55
N GLU A 153 27.25 -30.24 8.71
CA GLU A 153 27.96 -31.27 7.97
C GLU A 153 28.97 -30.69 6.97
N ILE A 154 28.60 -29.64 6.22
CA ILE A 154 29.50 -28.96 5.28
C ILE A 154 30.66 -28.29 6.02
N VAL A 155 30.37 -27.60 7.14
CA VAL A 155 31.41 -26.92 7.94
C VAL A 155 32.34 -27.93 8.61
N THR A 156 31.83 -29.04 9.14
CA THR A 156 32.67 -30.11 9.70
C THR A 156 33.46 -30.83 8.65
N PHE A 157 32.92 -31.05 7.46
CA PHE A 157 33.67 -31.62 6.32
C PHE A 157 34.78 -30.70 5.84
N CYS A 158 34.51 -29.39 5.71
CA CYS A 158 35.53 -28.39 5.36
C CYS A 158 36.61 -28.30 6.42
N LEU A 159 36.30 -28.31 7.71
CA LEU A 159 37.28 -28.25 8.80
C LEU A 159 38.15 -29.51 8.89
N LEU A 160 37.62 -30.69 8.54
CA LEU A 160 38.35 -31.94 8.53
C LEU A 160 39.30 -32.07 7.31
N TYR A 161 38.96 -31.42 6.17
CA TYR A 161 39.72 -31.49 4.93
C TYR A 161 40.69 -30.33 4.70
N THR A 162 40.69 -29.27 5.53
CA THR A 162 41.61 -28.12 5.42
C THR A 162 42.68 -28.12 6.52
N SER A 163 42.87 -29.24 7.24
CA SER A 163 43.88 -29.39 8.26
C SER A 163 44.97 -30.38 7.78
N ASP A 164 45.70 -29.97 6.68
CA ASP A 164 47.01 -30.49 6.29
C ASP A 164 47.89 -29.33 5.82
#